data_99d45b7aff10f631bca562dace2c027a
#
_entry.id   99d45b7aff10f631bca562dace2c027a
#
_cell.length_a   1.000
_cell.length_b   1.000
_cell.length_c   1.000
_cell.angle_alpha   90.00
_cell.angle_beta   90.00
_cell.angle_gamma   90.00
#
_symmetry.space_group_name_H-M   'P 1'
#
loop_
_entity.id
_entity.type
_entity.pdbx_description
1 polymer ?
#
loop_
_entity_poly.entity_id
_entity_poly.type
_entity_poly.pdbx_seq_one_letter_code
_entity_poly.pdbx_strand_id
1 'polypeptide(L)'
;YKRRNGDMKKQICLVMAAMMAAGMLAGCDRSAKETTAAATEAATTAAETAAEETTAKETTAASGEETEILVAAAASLKNAYEDKLIPMFEEANPGVTVKGTYDSSGKLQTQIEEGLDADVFMSAAKKQMIALDEEGMIASDTITDLLENKIVLIVPTGNEKKLEKFEDIEKADSIALGDPASVPAGQYSEEALTNLGIWDKIQDKVSFGTNVTEVLNQVAAASADAGIVYATDAASMADKVEVVAEAPEGSLSEKVIYPVAVVKG
;
A
#
# COMPACT_ATOMS: atom_id res chain seq x y z
N TYR A 1 18.45 3.35 -27.54
CA TYR A 1 17.46 4.17 -26.80
C TYR A 1 16.67 3.32 -25.81
N LYS A 2 16.08 2.19 -26.26
CA LYS A 2 15.25 1.29 -25.43
C LYS A 2 16.01 0.66 -24.20
N ARG A 3 17.31 0.40 -24.30
CA ARG A 3 18.12 -0.20 -23.21
C ARG A 3 18.40 0.77 -22.03
N ARG A 4 18.59 2.07 -22.30
CA ARG A 4 18.86 3.09 -21.26
C ARG A 4 17.64 3.34 -20.37
N ASN A 5 16.44 3.32 -20.95
CA ASN A 5 15.19 3.49 -20.18
C ASN A 5 14.91 2.29 -19.24
N GLY A 6 15.23 1.06 -19.67
CA GLY A 6 15.03 -0.11 -18.84
C GLY A 6 15.87 -0.13 -17.56
N ASP A 7 17.14 0.31 -17.65
CA ASP A 7 18.03 0.36 -16.49
C ASP A 7 17.63 1.47 -15.51
N MET A 8 17.13 2.60 -16.02
CA MET A 8 16.63 3.69 -15.20
C MET A 8 15.34 3.28 -14.45
N LYS A 9 14.40 2.60 -15.11
CA LYS A 9 13.18 2.09 -14.52
C LYS A 9 13.47 1.09 -13.38
N LYS A 10 14.47 0.19 -13.58
CA LYS A 10 14.93 -0.76 -12.53
C LYS A 10 15.50 -0.06 -11.30
N GLN A 11 16.30 0.99 -11.50
CA GLN A 11 16.85 1.78 -10.39
C GLN A 11 15.76 2.56 -9.65
N ILE A 12 14.76 3.07 -10.35
CA ILE A 12 13.62 3.79 -9.82
C ILE A 12 12.76 2.87 -8.95
N CYS A 13 12.49 1.65 -9.39
CA CYS A 13 11.75 0.66 -8.60
C CYS A 13 12.45 0.35 -7.27
N LEU A 14 13.79 0.21 -7.30
CA LEU A 14 14.59 -0.04 -6.10
C LEU A 14 14.59 1.14 -5.13
N VAL A 15 14.59 2.38 -5.64
CA VAL A 15 14.56 3.60 -4.82
C VAL A 15 13.19 3.79 -4.17
N MET A 16 12.09 3.55 -4.89
CA MET A 16 10.74 3.56 -4.31
C MET A 16 10.58 2.51 -3.20
N ALA A 17 11.11 1.30 -3.42
CA ALA A 17 11.11 0.26 -2.41
C ALA A 17 11.87 0.68 -1.14
N ALA A 18 13.03 1.31 -1.29
CA ALA A 18 13.83 1.78 -0.16
C ALA A 18 13.17 2.92 0.63
N MET A 19 12.44 3.83 -0.03
CA MET A 19 11.71 4.91 0.64
C MET A 19 10.51 4.41 1.43
N MET A 20 9.78 3.39 0.96
CA MET A 20 8.68 2.78 1.71
C MET A 20 9.14 2.15 3.02
N ALA A 21 10.31 1.48 3.01
CA ALA A 21 10.86 0.88 4.22
C ALA A 21 11.26 1.93 5.29
N ALA A 22 11.75 3.11 4.87
CA ALA A 22 12.14 4.18 5.78
C ALA A 22 10.94 4.92 6.41
N GLY A 23 9.82 5.04 5.69
CA GLY A 23 8.62 5.75 6.16
C GLY A 23 7.83 5.03 7.25
N MET A 24 7.93 3.70 7.36
CA MET A 24 7.24 2.91 8.39
C MET A 24 7.92 2.90 9.76
N LEU A 25 9.19 3.31 9.86
CA LEU A 25 9.92 3.33 11.13
C LEU A 25 9.71 4.62 11.95
N ALA A 26 9.07 5.64 11.40
CA ALA A 26 8.89 6.95 12.07
C ALA A 26 7.56 7.11 12.83
N GLY A 27 6.71 6.11 12.90
CA GLY A 27 5.33 6.18 13.38
C GLY A 27 5.02 5.72 14.80
N CYS A 28 5.99 5.40 15.64
CA CYS A 28 5.74 5.01 17.04
C CYS A 28 6.75 5.64 17.97
N ASP A 29 6.55 6.87 18.40
CA ASP A 29 6.75 7.25 19.80
C ASP A 29 6.17 8.65 20.08
N ARG A 30 5.13 8.70 20.85
CA ARG A 30 4.63 9.93 21.47
C ARG A 30 4.21 9.61 22.90
N SER A 31 5.17 9.75 23.82
CA SER A 31 4.82 9.97 25.22
C SER A 31 5.47 11.23 25.70
N ALA A 32 4.62 12.15 26.09
CA ALA A 32 4.95 13.44 26.66
C ALA A 32 5.60 13.34 28.02
N LYS A 33 6.54 14.20 28.32
CA LYS A 33 6.58 14.90 29.60
C LYS A 33 7.40 16.20 29.52
N GLU A 34 6.72 17.30 29.85
CA GLU A 34 7.29 18.60 30.16
C GLU A 34 8.32 18.56 31.29
N THR A 35 9.29 19.42 31.28
CA THR A 35 9.53 20.45 32.32
C THR A 35 10.82 21.26 32.10
N THR A 36 10.60 22.58 31.93
CA THR A 36 11.32 23.75 32.45
C THR A 36 12.83 23.96 32.23
N ALA A 37 13.08 25.05 31.48
CA ALA A 37 13.89 26.23 31.70
C ALA A 37 15.26 26.17 32.43
N ALA A 38 16.27 26.74 31.82
CA ALA A 38 16.94 28.00 32.23
C ALA A 38 18.16 28.30 31.36
N ALA A 39 18.28 29.59 31.08
CA ALA A 39 19.31 30.27 30.32
C ALA A 39 20.71 30.24 30.96
N THR A 40 21.73 30.47 30.14
CA THR A 40 22.72 31.53 30.38
C THR A 40 23.83 31.53 29.33
N GLU A 41 24.02 32.70 28.80
CA GLU A 41 25.01 33.39 28.01
C GLU A 41 26.46 32.90 27.92
N ALA A 42 26.98 33.21 26.74
CA ALA A 42 28.17 34.03 26.41
C ALA A 42 29.55 33.36 26.35
N ALA A 43 30.18 33.48 25.25
CA ALA A 43 31.29 34.37 24.87
C ALA A 43 32.23 33.75 23.82
N THR A 44 32.26 34.43 22.71
CA THR A 44 33.38 34.91 21.86
C THR A 44 34.78 34.30 22.05
N THR A 45 35.39 33.81 20.96
CA THR A 45 36.63 34.39 20.39
C THR A 45 36.97 33.77 19.01
N ALA A 46 37.47 34.67 18.16
CA ALA A 46 37.92 34.49 16.79
C ALA A 46 39.30 33.84 16.67
N ALA A 47 39.57 33.27 15.52
CA ALA A 47 40.69 33.44 14.60
C ALA A 47 40.91 32.17 13.79
N GLU A 48 40.89 32.24 12.60
CA GLU A 48 41.81 32.60 11.50
C GLU A 48 42.10 31.36 10.59
N THR A 49 41.69 31.48 9.36
CA THR A 49 42.32 31.14 8.06
C THR A 49 42.93 29.76 7.85
N ALA A 50 42.33 28.99 6.97
CA ALA A 50 43.00 28.29 5.88
C ALA A 50 42.04 28.08 4.71
N ALA A 51 42.33 28.66 3.57
CA ALA A 51 41.66 28.44 2.33
C ALA A 51 42.08 27.08 1.76
N GLU A 52 41.12 26.19 1.52
CA GLU A 52 41.30 25.08 0.60
C GLU A 52 40.23 25.18 -0.48
N GLU A 53 40.75 25.27 -1.70
CA GLU A 53 39.99 25.23 -2.95
C GLU A 53 39.10 24.00 -3.01
N THR A 54 37.81 24.20 -2.82
CA THR A 54 36.85 23.17 -3.19
C THR A 54 36.39 23.51 -4.59
N THR A 55 36.90 22.76 -5.56
CA THR A 55 36.40 22.69 -6.94
C THR A 55 34.89 22.54 -6.92
N ALA A 56 34.21 23.59 -7.33
CA ALA A 56 32.80 23.56 -7.64
C ALA A 56 32.59 22.52 -8.76
N LYS A 57 32.01 21.40 -8.37
CA LYS A 57 31.50 20.43 -9.35
C LYS A 57 30.30 21.11 -10.00
N GLU A 58 30.54 21.63 -11.17
CA GLU A 58 29.51 22.12 -12.07
C GLU A 58 28.43 21.02 -12.22
N THR A 59 27.33 21.22 -11.54
CA THR A 59 26.13 20.44 -11.80
C THR A 59 25.62 20.93 -13.15
N THR A 60 26.01 20.27 -14.21
CA THR A 60 25.38 20.43 -15.52
C THR A 60 23.91 20.12 -15.33
N ALA A 61 23.09 21.17 -15.30
CA ALA A 61 21.66 21.05 -15.50
C ALA A 61 21.48 20.42 -16.89
N ALA A 62 21.26 19.11 -16.89
CA ALA A 62 20.78 18.43 -18.07
C ALA A 62 19.43 19.05 -18.40
N SER A 63 19.27 19.55 -19.60
CA SER A 63 18.00 19.90 -20.21
C SER A 63 17.17 18.59 -20.20
N GLY A 64 16.38 18.41 -19.15
CA GLY A 64 15.70 17.15 -18.88
C GLY A 64 14.48 17.04 -19.78
N GLU A 65 14.45 16.00 -20.59
CA GLU A 65 13.18 15.42 -21.00
C GLU A 65 12.43 15.05 -19.71
N GLU A 66 11.25 15.61 -19.51
CA GLU A 66 10.37 15.24 -18.40
C GLU A 66 10.07 13.75 -18.56
N THR A 67 10.40 12.97 -17.55
CA THR A 67 10.13 11.51 -17.52
C THR A 67 8.85 11.28 -16.74
N GLU A 68 7.85 10.69 -17.37
CA GLU A 68 6.62 10.27 -16.70
C GLU A 68 6.71 8.77 -16.35
N ILE A 69 6.26 8.41 -15.16
CA ILE A 69 6.17 7.04 -14.66
C ILE A 69 4.73 6.77 -14.26
N LEU A 70 4.13 5.71 -14.80
CA LEU A 70 2.81 5.24 -14.39
C LEU A 70 2.93 4.06 -13.42
N VAL A 71 2.44 4.25 -12.20
CA VAL A 71 2.36 3.22 -11.18
C VAL A 71 0.94 2.67 -11.14
N ALA A 72 0.76 1.38 -11.41
CA ALA A 72 -0.46 0.63 -11.17
C ALA A 72 -0.38 -0.03 -9.80
N ALA A 73 -1.14 0.43 -8.81
CA ALA A 73 -1.07 -0.07 -7.44
C ALA A 73 -2.43 -0.44 -6.88
N ALA A 74 -2.45 -1.46 -6.02
CA ALA A 74 -3.66 -1.88 -5.33
C ALA A 74 -4.35 -0.71 -4.62
N ALA A 75 -5.69 -0.69 -4.61
CA ALA A 75 -6.50 0.40 -4.04
C ALA A 75 -6.14 0.73 -2.59
N SER A 76 -5.76 -0.27 -1.78
CA SER A 76 -5.29 -0.10 -0.40
C SER A 76 -4.02 0.75 -0.26
N LEU A 77 -3.26 0.95 -1.34
CA LEU A 77 -2.02 1.72 -1.36
C LEU A 77 -2.22 3.18 -1.76
N LYS A 78 -3.40 3.55 -2.28
CA LYS A 78 -3.65 4.88 -2.84
C LYS A 78 -3.19 6.01 -1.92
N ASN A 79 -3.66 6.03 -0.68
CA ASN A 79 -3.35 7.12 0.25
C ASN A 79 -1.83 7.21 0.54
N ALA A 80 -1.14 6.06 0.65
CA ALA A 80 0.30 6.05 0.88
C ALA A 80 1.07 6.63 -0.33
N TYR A 81 0.65 6.28 -1.54
CA TYR A 81 1.27 6.81 -2.76
C TYR A 81 0.99 8.30 -2.93
N GLU A 82 -0.28 8.71 -2.94
CA GLU A 82 -0.68 10.08 -3.26
C GLU A 82 -0.24 11.08 -2.19
N ASP A 83 -0.39 10.73 -0.91
CA ASP A 83 -0.14 11.68 0.18
C ASP A 83 1.35 11.78 0.54
N LYS A 84 2.15 10.75 0.23
CA LYS A 84 3.54 10.67 0.73
C LYS A 84 4.55 10.22 -0.31
N LEU A 85 4.38 9.03 -0.90
CA LEU A 85 5.45 8.41 -1.68
C LEU A 85 5.74 9.15 -2.98
N ILE A 86 4.69 9.55 -3.72
CA ILE A 86 4.84 10.32 -4.97
C ILE A 86 5.49 11.67 -4.68
N PRO A 87 4.98 12.53 -3.75
CA PRO A 87 5.62 13.81 -3.44
C PRO A 87 7.08 13.67 -3.01
N MET A 88 7.39 12.71 -2.15
CA MET A 88 8.77 12.48 -1.70
C MET A 88 9.69 12.01 -2.82
N PHE A 89 9.17 11.18 -3.73
CA PHE A 89 9.94 10.67 -4.85
C PHE A 89 10.24 11.76 -5.88
N GLU A 90 9.25 12.57 -6.23
CA GLU A 90 9.40 13.69 -7.19
C GLU A 90 10.33 14.77 -6.63
N GLU A 91 10.26 15.08 -5.32
CA GLU A 91 11.20 16.00 -4.66
C GLU A 91 12.65 15.48 -4.75
N ALA A 92 12.85 14.18 -4.57
CA ALA A 92 14.17 13.56 -4.64
C ALA A 92 14.69 13.36 -6.08
N ASN A 93 13.82 13.42 -7.09
CA ASN A 93 14.13 13.15 -8.48
C ASN A 93 13.56 14.25 -9.41
N PRO A 94 14.12 15.47 -9.39
CA PRO A 94 13.65 16.58 -10.24
C PRO A 94 13.63 16.19 -11.72
N GLY A 95 12.53 16.48 -12.40
CA GLY A 95 12.32 16.11 -13.83
C GLY A 95 11.64 14.75 -14.01
N VAL A 96 11.26 14.07 -12.94
CA VAL A 96 10.40 12.87 -12.98
C VAL A 96 9.03 13.21 -12.42
N THR A 97 7.99 12.84 -13.15
CA THR A 97 6.59 12.93 -12.70
C THR A 97 6.02 11.54 -12.55
N VAL A 98 5.37 11.25 -11.42
CA VAL A 98 4.76 9.94 -11.14
C VAL A 98 3.24 10.07 -11.15
N LYS A 99 2.59 9.24 -11.95
CA LYS A 99 1.13 9.10 -11.96
C LYS A 99 0.72 7.77 -11.34
N GLY A 100 -0.30 7.79 -10.48
CA GLY A 100 -0.89 6.60 -9.89
C GLY A 100 -2.21 6.22 -10.56
N THR A 101 -2.40 4.92 -10.83
CA THR A 101 -3.72 4.34 -11.10
C THR A 101 -4.00 3.27 -10.05
N TYR A 102 -5.22 3.29 -9.47
CA TYR A 102 -5.56 2.49 -8.29
C TYR A 102 -6.88 1.78 -8.48
N ASP A 103 -6.84 0.45 -8.40
CA ASP A 103 -8.03 -0.42 -8.38
C ASP A 103 -7.69 -1.73 -7.65
N SER A 104 -8.58 -2.71 -7.68
CA SER A 104 -8.23 -4.07 -7.24
C SER A 104 -7.09 -4.63 -8.10
N SER A 105 -6.21 -5.42 -7.46
CA SER A 105 -5.04 -5.95 -8.18
C SER A 105 -5.41 -6.82 -9.38
N GLY A 106 -6.55 -7.53 -9.31
CA GLY A 106 -7.04 -8.31 -10.44
C GLY A 106 -7.49 -7.46 -11.62
N LYS A 107 -8.15 -6.32 -11.38
CA LYS A 107 -8.50 -5.38 -12.46
C LYS A 107 -7.27 -4.72 -13.07
N LEU A 108 -6.28 -4.35 -12.25
CA LEU A 108 -5.03 -3.79 -12.73
C LEU A 108 -4.24 -4.82 -13.55
N GLN A 109 -4.24 -6.09 -13.13
CA GLN A 109 -3.71 -7.21 -13.91
C GLN A 109 -4.36 -7.24 -15.30
N THR A 110 -5.69 -7.30 -15.36
CA THR A 110 -6.43 -7.31 -16.63
C THR A 110 -6.13 -6.08 -17.49
N GLN A 111 -6.03 -4.89 -16.88
CA GLN A 111 -5.67 -3.68 -17.62
C GLN A 111 -4.26 -3.74 -18.23
N ILE A 112 -3.29 -4.33 -17.51
CA ILE A 112 -1.93 -4.55 -18.01
C ILE A 112 -1.95 -5.57 -19.16
N GLU A 113 -2.70 -6.66 -19.02
CA GLU A 113 -2.91 -7.65 -20.07
C GLU A 113 -3.56 -7.03 -21.32
N GLU A 114 -4.46 -6.07 -21.16
CA GLU A 114 -5.13 -5.32 -22.21
C GLU A 114 -4.28 -4.17 -22.80
N GLY A 115 -3.07 -3.95 -22.26
CA GLY A 115 -2.12 -2.97 -22.80
C GLY A 115 -2.04 -1.65 -22.04
N LEU A 116 -2.41 -1.61 -20.75
CA LEU A 116 -2.08 -0.46 -19.92
C LEU A 116 -0.56 -0.31 -19.85
N ASP A 117 -0.05 0.82 -20.33
CA ASP A 117 1.39 1.15 -20.37
C ASP A 117 1.87 1.60 -18.98
N ALA A 118 1.72 0.70 -18.00
CA ALA A 118 2.22 0.91 -16.65
C ALA A 118 3.72 0.60 -16.60
N ASP A 119 4.47 1.38 -15.83
CA ASP A 119 5.90 1.15 -15.60
C ASP A 119 6.14 0.25 -14.39
N VAL A 120 5.30 0.39 -13.37
CA VAL A 120 5.40 -0.33 -12.10
C VAL A 120 4.05 -0.91 -11.73
N PHE A 121 4.03 -2.18 -11.33
CA PHE A 121 2.86 -2.82 -10.76
C PHE A 121 3.12 -3.21 -9.30
N MET A 122 2.22 -2.84 -8.38
CA MET A 122 2.24 -3.25 -6.99
C MET A 122 0.92 -3.88 -6.60
N SER A 123 0.93 -5.19 -6.42
CA SER A 123 -0.23 -6.00 -6.08
C SER A 123 -0.41 -6.13 -4.56
N ALA A 124 -1.65 -6.36 -4.11
CA ALA A 124 -1.98 -6.71 -2.73
C ALA A 124 -1.97 -8.24 -2.47
N ALA A 125 -1.58 -9.03 -3.47
CA ALA A 125 -1.36 -10.47 -3.35
C ALA A 125 -0.36 -10.95 -4.40
N LYS A 126 0.31 -12.07 -4.12
CA LYS A 126 1.28 -12.68 -5.05
C LYS A 126 0.62 -13.22 -6.31
N LYS A 127 -0.61 -13.71 -6.23
CA LYS A 127 -1.33 -14.36 -7.33
C LYS A 127 -1.31 -13.54 -8.61
N GLN A 128 -1.64 -12.25 -8.55
CA GLN A 128 -1.70 -11.38 -9.72
C GLN A 128 -0.31 -11.05 -10.27
N MET A 129 0.67 -10.92 -9.41
CA MET A 129 2.06 -10.72 -9.82
C MET A 129 2.61 -11.95 -10.55
N ILE A 130 2.35 -13.14 -10.02
CA ILE A 130 2.78 -14.41 -10.62
C ILE A 130 2.11 -14.59 -11.99
N ALA A 131 0.82 -14.31 -12.10
CA ALA A 131 0.11 -14.44 -13.38
C ALA A 131 0.73 -13.56 -14.47
N LEU A 132 1.00 -12.28 -14.19
CA LEU A 132 1.66 -11.39 -15.15
C LEU A 132 3.11 -11.78 -15.45
N ASP A 133 3.81 -12.37 -14.49
CA ASP A 133 5.18 -12.88 -14.70
C ASP A 133 5.18 -14.11 -15.62
N GLU A 134 4.25 -15.05 -15.41
CA GLU A 134 4.07 -16.24 -16.26
C GLU A 134 3.70 -15.85 -17.70
N GLU A 135 2.96 -14.77 -17.89
CA GLU A 135 2.64 -14.21 -19.21
C GLU A 135 3.80 -13.41 -19.82
N GLY A 136 4.88 -13.23 -19.05
CA GLY A 136 6.07 -12.53 -19.50
C GLY A 136 5.93 -11.01 -19.52
N MET A 137 4.91 -10.44 -18.89
CA MET A 137 4.63 -8.99 -18.82
C MET A 137 5.42 -8.27 -17.72
N ILE A 138 6.01 -9.02 -16.80
CA ILE A 138 6.83 -8.48 -15.71
C ILE A 138 8.32 -8.75 -15.96
N ALA A 139 9.17 -7.82 -15.55
CA ALA A 139 10.60 -8.07 -15.46
C ALA A 139 10.87 -8.92 -14.20
N SER A 140 10.90 -10.24 -14.34
CA SER A 140 10.94 -11.22 -13.26
C SER A 140 12.06 -10.96 -12.24
N ASP A 141 13.19 -10.43 -12.69
CA ASP A 141 14.35 -10.08 -11.85
C ASP A 141 14.11 -8.85 -10.96
N THR A 142 12.97 -8.18 -11.10
CA THR A 142 12.58 -7.01 -10.30
C THR A 142 11.50 -7.31 -9.27
N ILE A 143 10.92 -8.52 -9.29
CA ILE A 143 9.88 -8.90 -8.33
C ILE A 143 10.46 -8.88 -6.93
N THR A 144 9.82 -8.10 -6.06
CA THR A 144 10.20 -7.97 -4.65
C THR A 144 8.99 -8.09 -3.76
N ASP A 145 9.02 -9.02 -2.81
CA ASP A 145 8.06 -9.12 -1.72
C ASP A 145 8.31 -7.97 -0.75
N LEU A 146 7.59 -6.84 -0.94
CA LEU A 146 7.96 -5.58 -0.31
C LEU A 146 7.33 -5.38 1.07
N LEU A 147 6.04 -5.69 1.22
CA LEU A 147 5.27 -5.43 2.44
C LEU A 147 4.50 -6.67 2.86
N GLU A 148 4.27 -6.79 4.17
CA GLU A 148 3.32 -7.72 4.77
C GLU A 148 2.15 -6.94 5.37
N ASN A 149 0.92 -7.43 5.22
CA ASN A 149 -0.28 -6.86 5.80
C ASN A 149 -1.07 -7.94 6.55
N LYS A 150 -2.23 -7.56 7.10
CA LYS A 150 -3.13 -8.46 7.82
C LYS A 150 -4.55 -8.26 7.33
N ILE A 151 -5.33 -9.32 7.32
CA ILE A 151 -6.77 -9.29 7.07
C ILE A 151 -7.47 -9.12 8.41
N VAL A 152 -8.38 -8.15 8.49
CA VAL A 152 -9.12 -7.82 9.71
C VAL A 152 -10.61 -7.73 9.46
N LEU A 153 -11.39 -8.21 10.42
CA LEU A 153 -12.82 -7.95 10.51
C LEU A 153 -13.04 -6.57 11.07
N ILE A 154 -13.81 -5.76 10.37
CA ILE A 154 -14.22 -4.41 10.79
C ILE A 154 -15.73 -4.29 10.91
N VAL A 155 -16.16 -3.36 11.75
CA VAL A 155 -17.54 -2.96 11.95
C VAL A 155 -17.64 -1.43 11.98
N PRO A 156 -18.82 -0.84 11.77
CA PRO A 156 -19.04 0.59 12.03
C PRO A 156 -18.70 0.93 13.49
N THR A 157 -18.20 2.14 13.74
CA THR A 157 -17.96 2.64 15.10
C THR A 157 -19.20 2.48 15.99
N GLY A 158 -18.98 1.92 17.19
CA GLY A 158 -20.01 1.59 18.15
C GLY A 158 -20.40 0.11 18.16
N ASN A 159 -20.01 -0.68 17.17
CA ASN A 159 -20.19 -2.14 17.11
C ASN A 159 -21.56 -2.61 17.63
N GLU A 160 -22.64 -2.11 17.02
CA GLU A 160 -24.03 -2.38 17.48
C GLU A 160 -24.35 -3.88 17.56
N LYS A 161 -23.75 -4.70 16.68
CA LYS A 161 -23.92 -6.15 16.65
C LYS A 161 -23.08 -6.87 17.71
N LYS A 162 -22.19 -6.18 18.43
CA LYS A 162 -21.31 -6.74 19.47
C LYS A 162 -20.51 -7.93 18.99
N LEU A 163 -19.85 -7.79 17.83
CA LEU A 163 -18.93 -8.78 17.31
C LEU A 163 -17.62 -8.69 18.12
N GLU A 164 -17.10 -9.81 18.62
CA GLU A 164 -15.92 -9.84 19.50
C GLU A 164 -14.75 -10.63 18.91
N LYS A 165 -15.00 -11.44 17.89
CA LYS A 165 -14.00 -12.28 17.21
C LYS A 165 -14.30 -12.40 15.73
N PHE A 166 -13.35 -12.89 14.97
CA PHE A 166 -13.44 -12.98 13.51
C PHE A 166 -14.63 -13.82 13.04
N GLU A 167 -14.90 -14.94 13.72
CA GLU A 167 -16.00 -15.84 13.38
C GLU A 167 -17.39 -15.23 13.68
N ASP A 168 -17.44 -14.19 14.47
CA ASP A 168 -18.69 -13.50 14.78
C ASP A 168 -19.30 -12.78 13.57
N ILE A 169 -18.59 -12.71 12.45
CA ILE A 169 -19.11 -12.22 11.17
C ILE A 169 -20.42 -12.91 10.77
N GLU A 170 -20.63 -14.19 11.20
CA GLU A 170 -21.88 -14.91 11.00
C GLU A 170 -23.10 -14.21 11.64
N LYS A 171 -22.91 -13.39 12.67
CA LYS A 171 -23.97 -12.68 13.39
C LYS A 171 -24.41 -11.39 12.69
N ALA A 172 -23.62 -10.89 11.74
CA ALA A 172 -23.99 -9.74 10.92
C ALA A 172 -25.17 -10.07 10.00
N ASP A 173 -26.06 -9.10 9.77
CA ASP A 173 -27.18 -9.24 8.83
C ASP A 173 -26.75 -8.84 7.41
N SER A 174 -25.79 -7.93 7.30
CA SER A 174 -25.21 -7.45 6.05
C SER A 174 -23.69 -7.41 6.14
N ILE A 175 -23.00 -7.94 5.13
CA ILE A 175 -21.55 -8.11 5.12
C ILE A 175 -20.98 -7.53 3.83
N ALA A 176 -19.94 -6.71 3.92
CA ALA A 176 -19.19 -6.23 2.77
C ALA A 176 -17.88 -6.99 2.62
N LEU A 177 -17.64 -7.61 1.47
CA LEU A 177 -16.39 -8.27 1.11
C LEU A 177 -15.91 -7.83 -0.27
N GLY A 178 -14.62 -7.90 -0.53
CA GLY A 178 -14.12 -7.77 -1.89
C GLY A 178 -14.58 -8.94 -2.77
N ASP A 179 -14.83 -8.70 -4.07
CA ASP A 179 -15.14 -9.77 -5.01
C ASP A 179 -13.92 -10.70 -5.16
N PRO A 180 -14.01 -11.97 -4.75
CA PRO A 180 -12.88 -12.91 -4.84
C PRO A 180 -12.36 -13.12 -6.25
N ALA A 181 -13.18 -12.85 -7.28
CA ALA A 181 -12.76 -12.97 -8.67
C ALA A 181 -11.61 -12.01 -9.04
N SER A 182 -11.56 -10.81 -8.40
CA SER A 182 -10.62 -9.75 -8.79
C SER A 182 -9.96 -9.01 -7.63
N VAL A 183 -10.50 -9.11 -6.41
CA VAL A 183 -10.03 -8.35 -5.24
C VAL A 183 -9.22 -9.24 -4.32
N PRO A 184 -7.89 -9.00 -4.13
CA PRO A 184 -7.07 -9.82 -3.24
C PRO A 184 -7.61 -9.93 -1.81
N ALA A 185 -8.09 -8.82 -1.20
CA ALA A 185 -8.72 -8.87 0.12
C ALA A 185 -9.93 -9.83 0.14
N GLY A 186 -10.69 -9.90 -0.96
CA GLY A 186 -11.79 -10.85 -1.14
C GLY A 186 -11.31 -12.30 -1.22
N GLN A 187 -10.21 -12.54 -1.94
CA GLN A 187 -9.60 -13.88 -2.06
C GLN A 187 -9.13 -14.39 -0.70
N TYR A 188 -8.43 -13.55 0.08
CA TYR A 188 -8.05 -13.89 1.46
C TYR A 188 -9.26 -14.06 2.38
N SER A 189 -10.31 -13.24 2.21
CA SER A 189 -11.54 -13.36 3.00
C SER A 189 -12.23 -14.69 2.72
N GLU A 190 -12.41 -15.07 1.45
CA GLU A 190 -12.99 -16.35 1.05
C GLU A 190 -12.19 -17.52 1.59
N GLU A 191 -10.85 -17.48 1.47
CA GLU A 191 -9.96 -18.51 2.00
C GLU A 191 -10.13 -18.67 3.52
N ALA A 192 -9.98 -17.55 4.27
CA ALA A 192 -10.08 -17.59 5.72
C ALA A 192 -11.45 -18.10 6.20
N LEU A 193 -12.53 -17.59 5.61
CA LEU A 193 -13.90 -17.97 5.97
C LEU A 193 -14.23 -19.41 5.57
N THR A 194 -13.68 -19.91 4.45
CA THR A 194 -13.80 -21.29 4.02
C THR A 194 -13.10 -22.23 5.00
N ASN A 195 -11.84 -21.91 5.36
CA ASN A 195 -11.07 -22.70 6.32
C ASN A 195 -11.70 -22.74 7.73
N LEU A 196 -12.44 -21.67 8.08
CA LEU A 196 -13.22 -21.60 9.31
C LEU A 196 -14.62 -22.26 9.21
N GLY A 197 -15.04 -22.73 8.04
CA GLY A 197 -16.37 -23.32 7.79
C GLY A 197 -17.51 -22.30 7.87
N ILE A 198 -17.24 -21.04 7.53
CA ILE A 198 -18.17 -19.89 7.64
C ILE A 198 -18.68 -19.45 6.27
N TRP A 199 -17.86 -19.58 5.21
CA TRP A 199 -18.13 -19.01 3.90
C TRP A 199 -19.54 -19.31 3.38
N ASP A 200 -19.94 -20.59 3.34
CA ASP A 200 -21.24 -21.02 2.82
C ASP A 200 -22.44 -20.49 3.64
N LYS A 201 -22.24 -20.14 4.90
CA LYS A 201 -23.30 -19.68 5.79
C LYS A 201 -23.64 -18.19 5.63
N ILE A 202 -22.71 -17.43 5.05
CA ILE A 202 -22.84 -15.97 4.97
C ILE A 202 -23.09 -15.45 3.55
N GLN A 203 -22.97 -16.26 2.52
CA GLN A 203 -23.04 -15.84 1.11
C GLN A 203 -24.29 -15.00 0.79
N ASP A 204 -25.43 -15.37 1.33
CA ASP A 204 -26.72 -14.66 1.11
C ASP A 204 -26.73 -13.24 1.72
N LYS A 205 -25.76 -12.93 2.60
CA LYS A 205 -25.65 -11.65 3.31
C LYS A 205 -24.56 -10.76 2.71
N VAL A 206 -23.77 -11.27 1.74
CA VAL A 206 -22.58 -10.59 1.22
C VAL A 206 -22.92 -9.64 0.09
N SER A 207 -22.44 -8.41 0.22
CA SER A 207 -22.33 -7.43 -0.87
C SER A 207 -20.86 -7.36 -1.31
N PHE A 208 -20.60 -7.62 -2.57
CA PHE A 208 -19.26 -7.61 -3.11
C PHE A 208 -18.85 -6.24 -3.60
N GLY A 209 -17.77 -5.70 -3.01
CA GLY A 209 -17.09 -4.51 -3.49
C GLY A 209 -16.12 -4.82 -4.63
N THR A 210 -15.99 -3.89 -5.54
CA THR A 210 -15.10 -4.02 -6.70
C THR A 210 -13.62 -3.79 -6.36
N ASN A 211 -13.33 -3.28 -5.18
CA ASN A 211 -12.01 -3.16 -4.56
C ASN A 211 -12.16 -3.01 -3.03
N VAL A 212 -11.06 -3.10 -2.29
CA VAL A 212 -11.09 -3.06 -0.82
C VAL A 212 -11.53 -1.69 -0.26
N THR A 213 -11.25 -0.60 -0.96
CA THR A 213 -11.68 0.74 -0.54
C THR A 213 -13.21 0.88 -0.56
N GLU A 214 -13.87 0.25 -1.53
CA GLU A 214 -15.34 0.20 -1.58
C GLU A 214 -15.90 -0.58 -0.37
N VAL A 215 -15.31 -1.72 -0.02
CA VAL A 215 -15.68 -2.48 1.18
C VAL A 215 -15.54 -1.62 2.44
N LEU A 216 -14.41 -0.95 2.62
CA LEU A 216 -14.18 -0.05 3.76
C LEU A 216 -15.25 1.05 3.82
N ASN A 217 -15.57 1.67 2.68
CA ASN A 217 -16.57 2.73 2.61
C ASN A 217 -17.98 2.22 2.94
N GLN A 218 -18.37 1.02 2.54
CA GLN A 218 -19.66 0.42 2.88
C GLN A 218 -19.81 0.26 4.40
N VAL A 219 -18.77 -0.25 5.08
CA VAL A 219 -18.78 -0.39 6.54
C VAL A 219 -18.72 0.99 7.22
N ALA A 220 -17.83 1.88 6.76
CA ALA A 220 -17.70 3.24 7.32
C ALA A 220 -18.99 4.06 7.23
N ALA A 221 -19.83 3.79 6.22
CA ALA A 221 -21.14 4.42 6.05
C ALA A 221 -22.28 3.65 6.75
N ALA A 222 -21.98 2.61 7.50
CA ALA A 222 -22.94 1.69 8.11
C ALA A 222 -23.96 1.10 7.10
N SER A 223 -23.55 0.95 5.84
CA SER A 223 -24.33 0.25 4.80
C SER A 223 -24.15 -1.26 4.89
N ALA A 224 -23.12 -1.73 5.60
CA ALA A 224 -22.90 -3.10 6.01
C ALA A 224 -22.61 -3.13 7.51
N ASP A 225 -23.10 -4.16 8.20
CA ASP A 225 -22.85 -4.37 9.63
C ASP A 225 -21.40 -4.78 9.92
N ALA A 226 -20.77 -5.43 8.96
CA ALA A 226 -19.40 -5.91 9.06
C ALA A 226 -18.74 -6.00 7.69
N GLY A 227 -17.42 -6.02 7.66
CA GLY A 227 -16.65 -6.26 6.45
C GLY A 227 -15.25 -6.75 6.75
N ILE A 228 -14.56 -7.23 5.73
CA ILE A 228 -13.17 -7.67 5.86
C ILE A 228 -12.30 -6.85 4.91
N VAL A 229 -11.26 -6.23 5.48
CA VAL A 229 -10.31 -5.35 4.79
C VAL A 229 -8.88 -5.63 5.28
N TYR A 230 -7.91 -4.91 4.78
CA TYR A 230 -6.57 -4.92 5.37
C TYR A 230 -6.50 -4.02 6.61
N ALA A 231 -5.60 -4.34 7.53
CA ALA A 231 -5.38 -3.55 8.75
C ALA A 231 -5.02 -2.08 8.43
N THR A 232 -4.29 -1.84 7.36
CA THR A 232 -3.93 -0.49 6.91
C THR A 232 -5.13 0.30 6.39
N ASP A 233 -6.09 -0.36 5.73
CA ASP A 233 -7.33 0.29 5.29
C ASP A 233 -8.18 0.68 6.51
N ALA A 234 -8.36 -0.22 7.47
CA ALA A 234 -9.07 0.07 8.71
C ALA A 234 -8.43 1.27 9.45
N ALA A 235 -7.11 1.32 9.53
CA ALA A 235 -6.39 2.42 10.17
C ALA A 235 -6.61 3.77 9.48
N SER A 236 -6.86 3.79 8.17
CA SER A 236 -7.12 5.03 7.41
C SER A 236 -8.47 5.69 7.74
N MET A 237 -9.41 4.93 8.33
CA MET A 237 -10.74 5.38 8.75
C MET A 237 -11.07 4.98 10.20
N ALA A 238 -10.09 5.01 11.10
CA ALA A 238 -10.23 4.62 12.50
C ALA A 238 -11.26 5.46 13.30
N ASP A 239 -11.71 6.57 12.76
CA ASP A 239 -12.80 7.37 13.31
C ASP A 239 -14.19 6.86 12.91
N LYS A 240 -14.31 5.99 11.92
CA LYS A 240 -15.56 5.48 11.36
C LYS A 240 -15.76 3.99 11.48
N VAL A 241 -14.67 3.23 11.59
CA VAL A 241 -14.70 1.78 11.72
C VAL A 241 -13.88 1.31 12.92
N GLU A 242 -14.28 0.20 13.51
CA GLU A 242 -13.57 -0.49 14.58
C GLU A 242 -13.07 -1.83 14.05
N VAL A 243 -11.81 -2.16 14.36
CA VAL A 243 -11.26 -3.50 14.13
C VAL A 243 -11.71 -4.41 15.26
N VAL A 244 -12.44 -5.46 14.91
CA VAL A 244 -12.91 -6.49 15.85
C VAL A 244 -11.80 -7.51 16.11
N ALA A 245 -11.24 -8.07 15.06
CA ALA A 245 -10.23 -9.12 15.16
C ALA A 245 -9.42 -9.24 13.84
N GLU A 246 -8.21 -9.76 13.96
CA GLU A 246 -7.43 -10.26 12.81
C GLU A 246 -7.95 -11.66 12.41
N ALA A 247 -7.73 -12.03 11.14
CA ALA A 247 -7.97 -13.39 10.67
C ALA A 247 -7.17 -14.37 11.55
N PRO A 248 -7.81 -15.45 12.05
CA PRO A 248 -7.15 -16.39 12.95
C PRO A 248 -5.91 -17.03 12.34
N GLU A 249 -4.93 -17.32 13.16
CA GLU A 249 -3.72 -18.04 12.74
C GLU A 249 -4.11 -19.39 12.09
N GLY A 250 -3.51 -19.68 10.93
CA GLY A 250 -3.80 -20.89 10.16
C GLY A 250 -5.08 -20.82 9.33
N SER A 251 -5.83 -19.71 9.36
CA SER A 251 -6.97 -19.51 8.45
C SER A 251 -6.55 -19.11 7.03
N LEU A 252 -5.31 -18.69 6.84
CA LEU A 252 -4.68 -18.43 5.53
C LEU A 252 -3.53 -19.41 5.29
N SER A 253 -3.37 -19.88 4.06
CA SER A 253 -2.28 -20.78 3.66
C SER A 253 -0.93 -20.07 3.58
N GLU A 254 -0.93 -18.77 3.33
CA GLU A 254 0.26 -17.93 3.26
C GLU A 254 0.02 -16.54 3.85
N LYS A 255 1.11 -15.83 4.10
CA LYS A 255 1.05 -14.44 4.54
C LYS A 255 0.51 -13.52 3.45
N VAL A 256 -0.14 -12.45 3.87
CA VAL A 256 -0.60 -11.38 2.98
C VAL A 256 0.61 -10.54 2.57
N ILE A 257 1.12 -10.77 1.38
CA ILE A 257 2.30 -10.10 0.83
C ILE A 257 1.91 -9.16 -0.30
N TYR A 258 2.53 -8.00 -0.32
CA TYR A 258 2.43 -7.00 -1.39
C TYR A 258 3.71 -7.02 -2.22
N PRO A 259 3.73 -7.72 -3.35
CA PRO A 259 4.85 -7.68 -4.28
C PRO A 259 4.80 -6.44 -5.16
N VAL A 260 5.97 -5.96 -5.55
CA VAL A 260 6.16 -4.89 -6.53
C VAL A 260 7.12 -5.36 -7.61
N ALA A 261 6.89 -4.93 -8.85
CA ALA A 261 7.78 -5.20 -9.96
C ALA A 261 7.66 -4.15 -11.08
N VAL A 262 8.65 -4.17 -11.98
CA VAL A 262 8.63 -3.40 -13.22
C VAL A 262 7.83 -4.15 -14.28
N VAL A 263 6.89 -3.48 -14.91
CA VAL A 263 6.14 -3.98 -16.07
C VAL A 263 7.02 -3.84 -17.32
N LYS A 264 7.00 -4.84 -18.19
CA LYS A 264 7.69 -4.75 -19.48
C LYS A 264 6.83 -3.96 -20.46
N GLY A 265 7.38 -2.89 -21.00
CA GLY A 265 6.79 -2.11 -22.10
C GLY A 265 7.17 -2.65 -23.47
#